data_377f2a41d518d95843a85931f4bc1e4c
#
_entry.id   377f2a41d518d95843a85931f4bc1e4c
#
_cell.length_a   1.000
_cell.length_b   1.000
_cell.length_c   1.000
_cell.angle_alpha   90.00
_cell.angle_beta   90.00
_cell.angle_gamma   90.00
#
_symmetry.space_group_name_H-M   'P 1'
#
loop_
_entity.id
_entity.type
_entity.pdbx_description
1 polymer ?
#
loop_
_entity_poly.entity_id
_entity_poly.type
_entity_poly.pdbx_seq_one_letter_code
_entity_poly.pdbx_strand_id
1 'polypeptide(L)'
;MVKRARDITLEDYQKVIDAFPNVMLCGQISDPIYHAKFLDLLTMSKPLKFLGISTNGSGKKESWWKKVFTITLENDNIDWRFALDGLPHESHIYRINQDGKHVWEIMKMGKKMGVNITWQYIPFRYNEEHINEAIQMAKDNGIKFMLKISSRHPEGMAPIREDLKVDRIRLED
;
A
#
# COMPACT_ATOMS: atom_id res chain seq x y z
N MET A 1 -3.86 27.06 3.22
CA MET A 1 -4.99 26.14 3.53
C MET A 1 -5.15 25.21 2.33
N VAL A 2 -4.75 23.95 2.46
CA VAL A 2 -4.93 22.96 1.39
C VAL A 2 -6.43 22.68 1.29
N LYS A 3 -7.06 23.01 0.17
CA LYS A 3 -8.45 22.61 -0.08
C LYS A 3 -8.50 21.09 -0.03
N ARG A 4 -9.31 20.50 0.86
CA ARG A 4 -9.57 19.07 0.87
C ARG A 4 -10.05 18.68 -0.53
N ALA A 5 -9.32 17.80 -1.18
CA ALA A 5 -9.81 17.19 -2.40
C ALA A 5 -11.11 16.45 -2.07
N ARG A 6 -12.07 16.54 -2.98
CA ARG A 6 -13.34 15.80 -2.87
C ARG A 6 -13.06 14.33 -3.21
N ASP A 7 -13.65 13.42 -2.45
CA ASP A 7 -13.66 12.00 -2.80
C ASP A 7 -14.33 11.79 -4.17
N ILE A 8 -13.84 10.82 -4.94
CA ILE A 8 -14.44 10.43 -6.20
C ILE A 8 -15.87 9.93 -5.96
N THR A 9 -16.83 10.34 -6.80
CA THR A 9 -18.19 9.76 -6.75
C THR A 9 -18.20 8.39 -7.40
N LEU A 10 -19.22 7.55 -7.10
CA LEU A 10 -19.39 6.27 -7.80
C LEU A 10 -19.64 6.46 -9.30
N GLU A 11 -20.34 7.53 -9.68
CA GLU A 11 -20.58 7.88 -11.09
C GLU A 11 -19.27 8.24 -11.81
N ASP A 12 -18.42 9.06 -11.19
CA ASP A 12 -17.13 9.41 -11.80
C ASP A 12 -16.17 8.21 -11.81
N TYR A 13 -16.26 7.34 -10.79
CA TYR A 13 -15.49 6.10 -10.79
C TYR A 13 -15.95 5.15 -11.91
N GLN A 14 -17.26 5.09 -12.20
CA GLN A 14 -17.75 4.33 -13.35
C GLN A 14 -17.10 4.80 -14.65
N LYS A 15 -17.02 6.12 -14.89
CA LYS A 15 -16.35 6.69 -16.07
C LYS A 15 -14.87 6.27 -16.14
N VAL A 16 -14.19 6.19 -14.99
CA VAL A 16 -12.79 5.75 -14.93
C VAL A 16 -12.66 4.28 -15.36
N ILE A 17 -13.46 3.39 -14.82
CA ILE A 17 -13.39 1.95 -15.15
C ILE A 17 -13.85 1.65 -16.57
N ASP A 18 -14.75 2.45 -17.13
CA ASP A 18 -15.16 2.34 -18.54
C ASP A 18 -14.05 2.79 -19.51
N ALA A 19 -13.24 3.77 -19.09
CA ALA A 19 -12.18 4.33 -19.92
C ALA A 19 -10.82 3.60 -19.79
N PHE A 20 -10.53 2.98 -18.65
CA PHE A 20 -9.23 2.42 -18.35
C PHE A 20 -9.33 0.96 -17.86
N PRO A 21 -8.64 0.03 -18.53
CA PRO A 21 -8.64 -1.38 -18.12
C PRO A 21 -7.80 -1.66 -16.87
N ASN A 22 -6.89 -0.76 -16.50
CA ASN A 22 -6.01 -0.88 -15.35
C ASN A 22 -6.12 0.38 -14.49
N VAL A 23 -6.39 0.22 -13.21
CA VAL A 23 -6.58 1.31 -12.26
C VAL A 23 -5.71 1.09 -11.02
N MET A 24 -5.16 2.17 -10.47
CA MET A 24 -4.47 2.17 -9.18
C MET A 24 -5.18 3.13 -8.23
N LEU A 25 -5.74 2.60 -7.16
CA LEU A 25 -6.22 3.40 -6.04
C LEU A 25 -5.07 3.67 -5.08
N CYS A 26 -4.65 4.90 -5.00
CA CYS A 26 -3.62 5.36 -4.06
C CYS A 26 -3.93 6.78 -3.60
N GLY A 27 -3.53 7.14 -2.41
CA GLY A 27 -3.70 8.48 -1.85
C GLY A 27 -2.36 9.13 -1.53
N GLN A 28 -2.22 10.43 -1.81
CA GLN A 28 -1.10 11.23 -1.32
C GLN A 28 -1.44 11.94 0.00
N ILE A 29 -2.71 12.31 0.17
CA ILE A 29 -3.23 13.08 1.31
C ILE A 29 -4.15 12.22 2.17
N SER A 30 -4.80 11.25 1.56
CA SER A 30 -5.70 10.28 2.21
C SER A 30 -5.33 8.87 1.78
N ASP A 31 -5.98 7.88 2.37
CA ASP A 31 -5.81 6.47 2.02
C ASP A 31 -7.13 5.96 1.41
N PRO A 32 -7.10 5.19 0.32
CA PRO A 32 -8.31 4.69 -0.35
C PRO A 32 -9.31 3.99 0.57
N ILE A 33 -8.82 3.26 1.58
CA ILE A 33 -9.66 2.51 2.51
C ILE A 33 -10.57 3.40 3.38
N TYR A 34 -10.33 4.71 3.40
CA TYR A 34 -11.18 5.67 4.13
C TYR A 34 -12.29 6.26 3.26
N HIS A 35 -12.34 5.94 1.98
CA HIS A 35 -13.44 6.35 1.13
C HIS A 35 -14.76 5.77 1.66
N ALA A 36 -15.79 6.61 1.84
CA ALA A 36 -17.05 6.20 2.46
C ALA A 36 -17.75 5.03 1.72
N LYS A 37 -17.55 4.95 0.41
CA LYS A 37 -18.11 3.91 -0.47
C LYS A 37 -17.05 2.93 -0.98
N PHE A 38 -16.01 2.65 -0.18
CA PHE A 38 -14.88 1.84 -0.62
C PHE A 38 -15.28 0.42 -1.06
N LEU A 39 -16.22 -0.21 -0.34
CA LEU A 39 -16.69 -1.55 -0.71
C LEU A 39 -17.46 -1.54 -2.04
N ASP A 40 -18.22 -0.47 -2.32
CA ASP A 40 -18.91 -0.30 -3.60
C ASP A 40 -17.89 -0.13 -4.73
N LEU A 41 -16.80 0.66 -4.52
CA LEU A 41 -15.72 0.81 -5.49
C LEU A 41 -15.09 -0.55 -5.83
N LEU A 42 -14.81 -1.38 -4.82
CA LEU A 42 -14.27 -2.74 -5.03
C LEU A 42 -15.21 -3.59 -5.90
N THR A 43 -16.49 -3.59 -5.57
CA THR A 43 -17.51 -4.36 -6.30
C THR A 43 -17.63 -3.88 -7.75
N MET A 44 -17.62 -2.56 -7.97
CA MET A 44 -17.65 -1.97 -9.31
C MET A 44 -16.43 -2.28 -10.15
N SER A 45 -15.32 -2.61 -9.53
CA SER A 45 -14.03 -2.87 -10.21
C SER A 45 -13.94 -4.23 -10.91
N LYS A 46 -14.97 -5.07 -10.84
CA LYS A 46 -15.00 -6.40 -11.49
C LYS A 46 -14.64 -6.39 -13.00
N PRO A 47 -15.03 -5.39 -13.80
CA PRO A 47 -14.69 -5.35 -15.22
C PRO A 47 -13.22 -5.01 -15.52
N LEU A 48 -12.47 -4.49 -14.55
CA LEU A 48 -11.07 -4.11 -14.76
C LEU A 48 -10.21 -5.34 -15.05
N LYS A 49 -9.19 -5.17 -15.89
CA LYS A 49 -8.13 -6.17 -16.06
C LYS A 49 -7.18 -6.20 -14.86
N PHE A 50 -7.00 -5.05 -14.21
CA PHE A 50 -6.16 -4.93 -13.02
C PHE A 50 -6.63 -3.78 -12.14
N LEU A 51 -6.72 -4.04 -10.83
CA LEU A 51 -6.89 -3.04 -9.79
C LEU A 51 -5.77 -3.15 -8.75
N GLY A 52 -4.91 -2.16 -8.69
CA GLY A 52 -3.96 -2.01 -7.58
C GLY A 52 -4.53 -1.14 -6.48
N ILE A 53 -4.35 -1.55 -5.23
CA ILE A 53 -4.76 -0.74 -4.07
C ILE A 53 -3.57 -0.54 -3.16
N SER A 54 -3.13 0.72 -3.02
CA SER A 54 -2.03 1.09 -2.12
C SER A 54 -2.58 1.72 -0.85
N THR A 55 -2.25 1.14 0.29
CA THR A 55 -2.76 1.54 1.60
C THR A 55 -1.68 1.47 2.67
N ASN A 56 -1.80 2.29 3.71
CA ASN A 56 -1.00 2.14 4.93
C ASN A 56 -1.58 1.07 5.88
N GLY A 57 -2.78 0.55 5.59
CA GLY A 57 -3.42 -0.51 6.36
C GLY A 57 -3.97 -0.12 7.73
N SER A 58 -3.84 1.15 8.13
CA SER A 58 -4.16 1.60 9.49
C SER A 58 -5.66 1.83 9.73
N GLY A 59 -6.06 1.84 11.01
CA GLY A 59 -7.34 2.39 11.47
C GLY A 59 -8.58 1.55 11.18
N LYS A 60 -8.44 0.39 10.54
CA LYS A 60 -9.56 -0.53 10.29
C LYS A 60 -9.42 -1.79 11.14
N LYS A 61 -10.55 -2.26 11.70
CA LYS A 61 -10.61 -3.48 12.49
C LYS A 61 -10.47 -4.72 11.59
N GLU A 62 -10.01 -5.83 12.15
CA GLU A 62 -9.90 -7.13 11.47
C GLU A 62 -11.21 -7.55 10.78
N SER A 63 -12.36 -7.35 11.45
CA SER A 63 -13.67 -7.69 10.88
C SER A 63 -14.00 -6.91 9.58
N TRP A 64 -13.52 -5.67 9.47
CA TRP A 64 -13.65 -4.89 8.24
C TRP A 64 -12.75 -5.46 7.14
N TRP A 65 -11.51 -5.79 7.46
CA TRP A 65 -10.58 -6.40 6.53
C TRP A 65 -11.07 -7.76 6.01
N LYS A 66 -11.68 -8.58 6.87
CA LYS A 66 -12.31 -9.84 6.43
C LYS A 66 -13.37 -9.61 5.35
N LYS A 67 -14.25 -8.61 5.53
CA LYS A 67 -15.24 -8.25 4.50
C LYS A 67 -14.59 -7.80 3.20
N VAL A 68 -13.60 -6.92 3.28
CA VAL A 68 -12.84 -6.43 2.13
C VAL A 68 -12.18 -7.58 1.37
N PHE A 69 -11.50 -8.46 2.06
CA PHE A 69 -10.82 -9.60 1.44
C PHE A 69 -11.80 -10.61 0.83
N THR A 70 -12.97 -10.80 1.45
CA THR A 70 -14.03 -11.62 0.85
C THR A 70 -14.48 -11.05 -0.50
N ILE A 71 -14.73 -9.73 -0.59
CA ILE A 71 -15.08 -9.06 -1.86
C ILE A 71 -13.91 -9.13 -2.86
N THR A 72 -12.68 -8.97 -2.37
CA THR A 72 -11.48 -9.09 -3.20
C THR A 72 -11.38 -10.45 -3.88
N LEU A 73 -11.70 -11.54 -3.16
CA LEU A 73 -11.63 -12.90 -3.70
C LEU A 73 -12.69 -13.21 -4.78
N GLU A 74 -13.71 -12.39 -4.90
CA GLU A 74 -14.63 -12.45 -6.04
C GLU A 74 -14.04 -11.85 -7.33
N ASN A 75 -12.80 -11.33 -7.25
CA ASN A 75 -12.11 -10.55 -8.27
C ASN A 75 -10.62 -10.91 -8.33
N ASP A 76 -10.22 -11.79 -9.22
CA ASP A 76 -8.82 -12.25 -9.36
C ASP A 76 -7.82 -11.17 -9.79
N ASN A 77 -8.32 -9.98 -10.17
CA ASN A 77 -7.56 -8.88 -10.72
C ASN A 77 -7.09 -7.84 -9.69
N ILE A 78 -7.33 -8.06 -8.40
CA ILE A 78 -7.01 -7.10 -7.34
C ILE A 78 -5.68 -7.44 -6.66
N ASP A 79 -4.76 -6.46 -6.63
CA ASP A 79 -3.46 -6.53 -5.93
C ASP A 79 -3.40 -5.49 -4.80
N TRP A 80 -3.20 -5.95 -3.58
CA TRP A 80 -3.09 -5.10 -2.40
C TRP A 80 -1.63 -4.79 -2.09
N ARG A 81 -1.29 -3.50 -1.99
CA ARG A 81 0.04 -3.03 -1.60
C ARG A 81 -0.05 -2.35 -0.25
N PHE A 82 0.46 -3.01 0.76
CA PHE A 82 0.54 -2.49 2.11
C PHE A 82 1.86 -1.75 2.31
N ALA A 83 1.79 -0.47 2.61
CA ALA A 83 2.94 0.34 2.90
C ALA A 83 3.30 0.20 4.39
N LEU A 84 4.27 -0.66 4.68
CA LEU A 84 4.84 -0.91 5.99
C LEU A 84 6.35 -0.69 5.89
N ASP A 85 6.80 0.50 6.30
CA ASP A 85 8.19 0.93 6.10
C ASP A 85 9.04 0.58 7.33
N GLY A 86 9.68 -0.57 7.27
CA GLY A 86 10.40 -1.21 8.35
C GLY A 86 9.72 -2.47 8.85
N LEU A 87 10.34 -3.11 9.84
CA LEU A 87 9.74 -4.25 10.53
C LEU A 87 8.46 -3.83 11.27
N PRO A 88 7.55 -4.75 11.58
CA PRO A 88 6.25 -4.41 12.19
C PRO A 88 6.33 -3.59 13.48
N HIS A 89 7.43 -3.67 14.22
CA HIS A 89 7.62 -2.94 15.46
C HIS A 89 8.20 -1.53 15.30
N GLU A 90 8.74 -1.20 14.11
CA GLU A 90 9.45 0.06 13.86
C GLU A 90 8.81 0.98 12.82
N SER A 91 7.84 0.49 12.04
CA SER A 91 7.21 1.25 10.96
C SER A 91 6.60 2.58 11.41
N HIS A 92 6.20 2.69 12.68
CA HIS A 92 5.66 3.90 13.30
C HIS A 92 6.67 5.06 13.35
N ILE A 93 7.96 4.80 13.19
CA ILE A 93 9.01 5.85 13.20
C ILE A 93 8.79 6.83 12.05
N TYR A 94 8.42 6.34 10.88
CA TYR A 94 8.06 7.19 9.74
C TYR A 94 6.54 7.36 9.61
N ARG A 95 5.78 6.27 9.76
CA ARG A 95 4.32 6.28 9.67
C ARG A 95 3.70 6.51 11.03
N ILE A 96 3.73 7.77 11.45
CA ILE A 96 3.20 8.19 12.76
C ILE A 96 1.81 7.61 12.98
N ASN A 97 1.59 7.00 14.16
CA ASN A 97 0.35 6.32 14.56
C ASN A 97 0.01 5.03 13.79
N GLN A 98 0.90 4.50 12.95
CA GLN A 98 0.69 3.18 12.38
C GLN A 98 0.95 2.09 13.43
N ASP A 99 -0.02 1.21 13.67
CA ASP A 99 0.20 -0.05 14.36
C ASP A 99 0.72 -1.09 13.34
N GLY A 100 2.04 -1.13 13.18
CA GLY A 100 2.67 -2.02 12.19
C GLY A 100 2.47 -3.49 12.50
N LYS A 101 2.34 -3.87 13.79
CA LYS A 101 2.04 -5.26 14.18
C LYS A 101 0.64 -5.65 13.72
N HIS A 102 -0.34 -4.78 13.93
CA HIS A 102 -1.70 -5.01 13.44
C HIS A 102 -1.74 -5.11 11.91
N VAL A 103 -1.07 -4.19 11.20
CA VAL A 103 -0.99 -4.23 9.72
C VAL A 103 -0.37 -5.53 9.23
N TRP A 104 0.69 -6.00 9.89
CA TRP A 104 1.33 -7.28 9.57
C TRP A 104 0.37 -8.48 9.73
N GLU A 105 -0.39 -8.52 10.83
CA GLU A 105 -1.40 -9.57 11.02
C GLU A 105 -2.50 -9.53 9.95
N ILE A 106 -2.93 -8.33 9.53
CA ILE A 106 -3.89 -8.16 8.43
C ILE A 106 -3.31 -8.70 7.12
N MET A 107 -2.05 -8.40 6.79
CA MET A 107 -1.39 -8.91 5.60
C MET A 107 -1.32 -10.44 5.59
N LYS A 108 -0.93 -11.05 6.71
CA LYS A 108 -0.92 -12.51 6.86
C LYS A 108 -2.31 -13.12 6.72
N MET A 109 -3.31 -12.50 7.33
CA MET A 109 -4.70 -12.93 7.20
C MET A 109 -5.16 -12.89 5.74
N GLY A 110 -4.93 -11.79 5.02
CA GLY A 110 -5.27 -11.66 3.61
C GLY A 110 -4.59 -12.76 2.77
N LYS A 111 -3.30 -12.99 3.00
CA LYS A 111 -2.55 -14.04 2.31
C LYS A 111 -3.11 -15.43 2.60
N LYS A 112 -3.43 -15.74 3.86
CA LYS A 112 -4.06 -17.00 4.25
C LYS A 112 -5.44 -17.20 3.61
N MET A 113 -6.18 -16.14 3.36
CA MET A 113 -7.45 -16.19 2.64
C MET A 113 -7.27 -16.36 1.13
N GLY A 114 -6.06 -16.21 0.57
CA GLY A 114 -5.79 -16.34 -0.87
C GLY A 114 -5.66 -15.01 -1.61
N VAL A 115 -5.71 -13.87 -0.90
CA VAL A 115 -5.59 -12.55 -1.51
C VAL A 115 -4.17 -12.27 -1.97
N ASN A 116 -4.02 -11.56 -3.09
CA ASN A 116 -2.72 -11.05 -3.56
C ASN A 116 -2.25 -9.89 -2.68
N ILE A 117 -1.26 -10.15 -1.83
CA ILE A 117 -0.69 -9.18 -0.90
C ILE A 117 0.76 -8.89 -1.28
N THR A 118 1.08 -7.60 -1.36
CA THR A 118 2.44 -7.09 -1.55
C THR A 118 2.80 -6.19 -0.38
N TRP A 119 3.90 -6.49 0.28
CA TRP A 119 4.53 -5.62 1.26
C TRP A 119 5.39 -4.59 0.52
N GLN A 120 4.96 -3.33 0.49
CA GLN A 120 5.77 -2.22 -0.02
C GLN A 120 6.60 -1.63 1.11
N TYR A 121 7.91 -1.62 0.93
CA TYR A 121 8.90 -1.17 1.90
C TYR A 121 9.73 -0.04 1.30
N ILE A 122 9.74 1.12 1.93
CA ILE A 122 10.62 2.24 1.56
C ILE A 122 11.81 2.22 2.53
N PRO A 123 13.05 2.15 2.02
CA PRO A 123 14.23 2.20 2.87
C PRO A 123 14.43 3.61 3.43
N PHE A 124 14.69 3.66 4.72
CA PHE A 124 15.07 4.83 5.49
C PHE A 124 16.32 4.47 6.30
N ARG A 125 17.01 5.47 6.84
CA ARG A 125 18.19 5.27 7.69
C ARG A 125 17.95 4.35 8.88
N TYR A 126 16.74 4.34 9.45
CA TYR A 126 16.42 3.52 10.62
C TYR A 126 16.12 2.06 10.30
N ASN A 127 15.77 1.75 9.04
CA ASN A 127 15.32 0.42 8.64
C ASN A 127 16.15 -0.22 7.51
N GLU A 128 17.17 0.47 6.98
CA GLU A 128 17.95 -0.02 5.84
C GLU A 128 18.71 -1.33 6.13
N GLU A 129 19.09 -1.57 7.38
CA GLU A 129 19.76 -2.80 7.78
C GLU A 129 18.76 -3.98 7.96
N HIS A 130 17.48 -3.70 8.09
CA HIS A 130 16.44 -4.72 8.31
C HIS A 130 15.81 -5.24 7.00
N ILE A 131 16.25 -4.78 5.83
CA ILE A 131 15.67 -5.16 4.54
C ILE A 131 15.71 -6.67 4.33
N ASN A 132 16.84 -7.33 4.63
CA ASN A 132 16.97 -8.77 4.44
C ASN A 132 16.05 -9.57 5.38
N GLU A 133 15.88 -9.12 6.62
CA GLU A 133 14.95 -9.72 7.57
C GLU A 133 13.51 -9.56 7.07
N ALA A 134 13.14 -8.37 6.59
CA ALA A 134 11.81 -8.11 6.03
C ALA A 134 11.53 -8.99 4.79
N ILE A 135 12.51 -9.16 3.90
CA ILE A 135 12.41 -10.07 2.75
C ILE A 135 12.16 -11.50 3.22
N GLN A 136 12.92 -11.98 4.21
CA GLN A 136 12.75 -13.33 4.74
C GLN A 136 11.38 -13.50 5.39
N MET A 137 10.95 -12.55 6.22
CA MET A 137 9.61 -12.56 6.82
C MET A 137 8.49 -12.62 5.76
N ALA A 138 8.61 -11.83 4.69
CA ALA A 138 7.65 -11.84 3.59
C ALA A 138 7.60 -13.22 2.91
N LYS A 139 8.78 -13.78 2.61
CA LYS A 139 8.93 -15.10 1.98
C LYS A 139 8.31 -16.21 2.81
N ASP A 140 8.59 -16.25 4.11
CA ASP A 140 8.10 -17.27 5.04
C ASP A 140 6.56 -17.25 5.16
N ASN A 141 5.94 -16.10 4.88
CA ASN A 141 4.49 -15.92 4.89
C ASN A 141 3.87 -15.89 3.49
N GLY A 142 4.64 -16.17 2.43
CA GLY A 142 4.17 -16.17 1.04
C GLY A 142 3.68 -14.81 0.54
N ILE A 143 4.11 -13.71 1.18
CA ILE A 143 3.78 -12.34 0.83
C ILE A 143 4.80 -11.83 -0.17
N LYS A 144 4.36 -11.14 -1.24
CA LYS A 144 5.27 -10.49 -2.17
C LYS A 144 5.97 -9.32 -1.48
N PHE A 145 7.28 -9.16 -1.69
CA PHE A 145 8.04 -8.03 -1.17
C PHE A 145 8.42 -7.07 -2.29
N MET A 146 8.20 -5.77 -2.06
CA MET A 146 8.55 -4.71 -3.00
C MET A 146 9.39 -3.65 -2.29
N LEU A 147 10.69 -3.63 -2.57
CA LEU A 147 11.56 -2.53 -2.16
C LEU A 147 11.32 -1.35 -3.11
N LYS A 148 10.88 -0.23 -2.55
CA LYS A 148 10.62 1.00 -3.30
C LYS A 148 11.64 2.06 -2.93
N ILE A 149 12.64 2.24 -3.76
CA ILE A 149 13.59 3.33 -3.61
C ILE A 149 12.87 4.68 -3.82
N SER A 150 13.12 5.62 -2.93
CA SER A 150 12.49 6.94 -2.94
C SER A 150 13.55 8.03 -2.97
N SER A 151 13.28 9.12 -3.67
CA SER A 151 14.06 10.36 -3.58
C SER A 151 13.47 11.35 -2.57
N ARG A 152 12.38 11.00 -1.91
CA ARG A 152 11.64 11.86 -0.97
C ARG A 152 11.77 11.28 0.43
N HIS A 153 12.73 11.79 1.18
CA HIS A 153 12.90 11.45 2.58
C HIS A 153 12.80 12.72 3.43
N PRO A 154 12.20 12.65 4.62
CA PRO A 154 12.32 13.72 5.60
C PRO A 154 13.80 13.99 5.93
N GLU A 155 14.10 15.18 6.42
CA GLU A 155 15.44 15.55 6.83
C GLU A 155 16.02 14.52 7.82
N GLY A 156 17.26 14.08 7.59
CA GLY A 156 17.95 13.10 8.42
C GLY A 156 17.46 11.65 8.31
N MET A 157 16.43 11.36 7.51
CA MET A 157 15.87 10.00 7.37
C MET A 157 16.30 9.27 6.09
N ALA A 158 17.01 9.93 5.18
CA ALA A 158 17.51 9.27 3.97
C ALA A 158 18.44 8.10 4.32
N PRO A 159 18.40 6.99 3.58
CA PRO A 159 19.32 5.87 3.77
C PRO A 159 20.77 6.33 3.59
N ILE A 160 21.70 5.69 4.32
CA ILE A 160 23.13 5.93 4.19
C ILE A 160 23.72 5.06 3.06
N ARG A 161 23.20 3.85 2.89
CA ARG A 161 23.66 2.89 1.88
C ARG A 161 23.47 3.46 0.47
N GLU A 162 24.57 3.46 -0.31
CA GLU A 162 24.60 4.04 -1.67
C GLU A 162 23.68 3.29 -2.64
N ASP A 163 23.56 1.96 -2.51
CA ASP A 163 22.68 1.13 -3.34
C ASP A 163 21.18 1.42 -3.13
N LEU A 164 20.82 2.17 -2.07
CA LEU A 164 19.45 2.58 -1.74
C LEU A 164 19.16 4.04 -2.10
N LYS A 165 20.12 4.74 -2.69
CA LYS A 165 19.95 6.13 -3.13
C LYS A 165 19.48 6.18 -4.58
N VAL A 166 18.61 7.11 -4.88
CA VAL A 166 18.24 7.43 -6.27
C VAL A 166 19.25 8.43 -6.80
N ASP A 167 20.00 8.05 -7.83
CA ASP A 167 20.76 9.00 -8.61
C ASP A 167 19.78 10.01 -9.21
N ARG A 168 19.86 11.26 -8.76
CA ARG A 168 19.14 12.35 -9.42
C ARG A 168 19.85 12.56 -10.76
N ILE A 169 19.34 11.96 -11.82
CA ILE A 169 19.68 12.38 -13.18
C ILE A 169 19.27 13.85 -13.24
N ARG A 170 20.24 14.76 -13.18
CA ARG A 170 20.03 16.13 -13.61
C ARG A 170 19.80 16.02 -15.12
N LEU A 171 18.57 16.25 -15.55
CA LEU A 171 18.32 16.64 -16.91
C LEU A 171 19.01 18.00 -17.02
N GLU A 172 20.19 18.03 -17.61
CA GLU A 172 20.82 19.27 -18.06
C GLU A 172 19.91 19.79 -19.16
N ASP A 173 19.43 21.03 -18.99
CA ASP A 173 18.60 21.77 -19.94
C ASP A 173 19.31 22.00 -21.29
#